data_f3344fdf5eac4e6301afab3c69995180
#
_entry.id   f3344fdf5eac4e6301afab3c69995180
#
_cell.length_a   1.000
_cell.length_b   1.000
_cell.length_c   1.000
_cell.angle_alpha   90.00
_cell.angle_beta   90.00
_cell.angle_gamma   90.00
#
_symmetry.space_group_name_H-M   'P 1'
#
loop_
_entity.id
_entity.type
_entity.pdbx_description
1 polymer ?
#
loop_
_entity_poly.entity_id
_entity_poly.type
_entity_poly.pdbx_seq_one_letter_code
_entity_poly.pdbx_strand_id
1 'polypeptide(L)'
;MPIIMARPKKNRKVTAAPRAYYFKPRAIPLCELEESALELDEFQAIKHADLERLDQVSAAAKMKVSRQTFGNILASARRKLADAVVHGKALRIGDGALPECLGKI
;
A
#
# COMPACT_ATOMS: atom_id res chain seq x y z
N MET A 1 -7.05 24.88 0.00
CA MET A 1 -6.83 24.35 -0.17
C MET A 1 -6.20 23.60 -0.24
N PRO A 2 -6.21 23.71 -0.22
CA PRO A 2 -5.79 23.07 -0.35
C PRO A 2 -5.11 22.32 -0.64
N ILE A 3 -5.16 22.38 -0.78
CA ILE A 3 -4.73 21.76 -1.01
C ILE A 3 -3.90 21.27 -1.35
N ILE A 4 -3.92 21.44 -1.37
CA ILE A 4 -3.34 21.07 -1.69
C ILE A 4 -2.48 20.59 -1.84
N MET A 5 -2.47 20.75 -1.72
CA MET A 5 -1.71 20.45 -1.91
C MET A 5 -0.83 19.89 -2.05
N ALA A 6 -1.42 20.17 -1.69
CA ALA A 6 -0.33 19.27 -1.76
C ALA A 6 0.14 19.03 -3.15
N ARG A 7 1.33 18.76 -3.29
CA ARG A 7 1.89 18.52 -4.56
C ARG A 7 1.55 17.12 -5.04
N PRO A 8 1.13 16.93 -6.25
CA PRO A 8 0.87 15.57 -6.72
C PRO A 8 2.18 14.80 -6.81
N LYS A 9 2.07 13.53 -6.63
CA LYS A 9 3.22 12.67 -6.81
C LYS A 9 3.64 12.68 -8.28
N LYS A 10 4.92 12.48 -8.50
CA LYS A 10 5.37 12.27 -9.84
C LYS A 10 4.69 11.04 -10.42
N ASN A 11 4.52 11.04 -11.72
CA ASN A 11 3.92 9.89 -12.38
C ASN A 11 4.78 8.66 -12.17
N ARG A 12 4.15 7.61 -11.75
CA ARG A 12 4.77 6.32 -11.61
C ARG A 12 3.97 5.33 -12.41
N LYS A 13 4.64 4.36 -12.95
CA LYS A 13 3.92 3.33 -13.66
C LYS A 13 3.44 2.28 -12.67
N VAL A 14 2.16 2.28 -12.43
CA VAL A 14 1.53 1.34 -11.53
C VAL A 14 0.53 0.54 -12.32
N THR A 15 0.88 -0.70 -12.62
CA THR A 15 0.03 -1.55 -13.44
C THR A 15 -0.59 -2.68 -12.64
N ALA A 16 -0.12 -2.92 -11.42
CA ALA A 16 -0.66 -4.00 -10.64
C ALA A 16 -2.05 -3.68 -10.17
N ALA A 17 -2.94 -4.65 -10.29
CA ALA A 17 -4.30 -4.51 -9.79
C ALA A 17 -4.46 -5.49 -8.66
N PRO A 18 -4.69 -5.02 -7.43
CA PRO A 18 -4.86 -5.93 -6.32
C PRO A 18 -6.07 -6.81 -6.52
N ARG A 19 -5.95 -8.06 -6.16
CA ARG A 19 -7.08 -8.96 -6.19
C ARG A 19 -7.98 -8.75 -4.98
N ALA A 20 -7.41 -8.22 -3.92
CA ALA A 20 -8.16 -7.86 -2.72
C ALA A 20 -7.66 -6.52 -2.25
N TYR A 21 -8.55 -5.70 -1.79
CA TYR A 21 -8.20 -4.35 -1.37
C TYR A 21 -8.24 -4.20 0.15
N TYR A 22 -8.62 -5.24 0.88
CA TYR A 22 -8.74 -5.13 2.32
C TYR A 22 -8.42 -6.46 2.97
N PHE A 23 -7.45 -6.43 3.88
CA PHE A 23 -7.07 -7.60 4.67
C PHE A 23 -7.28 -7.26 6.12
N LYS A 24 -7.84 -8.17 6.88
CA LYS A 24 -8.09 -7.88 8.27
C LYS A 24 -7.84 -9.11 9.14
N PRO A 25 -7.52 -8.91 10.40
CA PRO A 25 -7.42 -10.03 11.31
C PRO A 25 -8.75 -10.73 11.43
N ARG A 26 -8.68 -12.05 11.46
CA ARG A 26 -9.89 -12.84 11.59
C ARG A 26 -10.48 -12.64 12.97
N ALA A 27 -11.77 -12.65 13.04
CA ALA A 27 -12.51 -12.60 14.30
C ALA A 27 -12.51 -11.25 15.02
N ILE A 28 -11.89 -10.23 14.46
CA ILE A 28 -11.98 -8.89 15.03
C ILE A 28 -12.94 -8.09 14.19
N PRO A 29 -13.99 -7.52 14.77
CA PRO A 29 -14.96 -6.76 13.98
C PRO A 29 -14.32 -5.55 13.33
N LEU A 30 -14.79 -5.26 12.13
CA LEU A 30 -14.26 -4.17 11.33
C LEU A 30 -14.24 -2.85 12.10
N CYS A 31 -15.30 -2.58 12.83
CA CYS A 31 -15.42 -1.32 13.54
C CYS A 31 -14.41 -1.15 14.66
N GLU A 32 -13.77 -2.23 15.07
CA GLU A 32 -12.80 -2.17 16.15
C GLU A 32 -11.37 -2.17 15.66
N LEU A 33 -11.18 -2.17 14.33
CA LEU A 33 -9.84 -2.27 13.79
C LEU A 33 -9.28 -0.91 13.43
N GLU A 34 -8.02 -0.72 13.75
CA GLU A 34 -7.27 0.36 13.13
C GLU A 34 -6.79 -0.10 11.78
N GLU A 35 -6.49 0.85 10.92
CA GLU A 35 -6.05 0.55 9.56
C GLU A 35 -4.65 1.04 9.31
N SER A 36 -3.93 0.26 8.51
CA SER A 36 -2.72 0.71 7.86
C SER A 36 -3.04 0.79 6.37
N ALA A 37 -2.81 1.94 5.78
CA ALA A 37 -3.21 2.15 4.38
C ALA A 37 -2.00 2.08 3.47
N LEU A 38 -2.01 1.13 2.55
CA LEU A 38 -0.94 0.92 1.60
C LEU A 38 -1.37 1.52 0.27
N GLU A 39 -0.57 2.44 -0.26
CA GLU A 39 -0.91 3.02 -1.54
C GLU A 39 -0.56 2.07 -2.68
N LEU A 40 -1.15 2.33 -3.85
CA LEU A 40 -0.94 1.41 -4.97
C LEU A 40 0.51 1.35 -5.41
N ASP A 41 1.24 2.47 -5.36
CA ASP A 41 2.65 2.41 -5.71
C ASP A 41 3.44 1.61 -4.68
N GLU A 42 3.04 1.67 -3.42
CA GLU A 42 3.66 0.87 -2.39
C GLU A 42 3.36 -0.61 -2.58
N PHE A 43 2.12 -0.92 -2.96
CA PHE A 43 1.73 -2.28 -3.26
C PHE A 43 2.57 -2.83 -4.42
N GLN A 44 2.75 -2.03 -5.46
CA GLN A 44 3.53 -2.47 -6.60
C GLN A 44 5.01 -2.64 -6.24
N ALA A 45 5.53 -1.76 -5.40
CA ALA A 45 6.93 -1.89 -4.96
C ALA A 45 7.15 -3.21 -4.22
N ILE A 46 6.22 -3.57 -3.34
CA ILE A 46 6.30 -4.85 -2.64
C ILE A 46 6.23 -6.00 -3.63
N LYS A 47 5.34 -5.90 -4.60
CA LYS A 47 5.21 -6.94 -5.60
C LYS A 47 6.53 -7.17 -6.33
N HIS A 48 7.14 -6.08 -6.79
CA HIS A 48 8.39 -6.23 -7.55
C HIS A 48 9.55 -6.68 -6.69
N ALA A 49 9.71 -6.10 -5.52
CA ALA A 49 10.89 -6.36 -4.71
C ALA A 49 10.78 -7.66 -3.93
N ASP A 50 9.65 -7.89 -3.31
CA ASP A 50 9.55 -8.98 -2.35
C ASP A 50 8.89 -10.22 -2.89
N LEU A 51 7.94 -10.07 -3.79
CA LEU A 51 7.30 -11.24 -4.40
C LEU A 51 8.07 -11.71 -5.62
N GLU A 52 8.39 -10.80 -6.52
CA GLU A 52 9.09 -11.14 -7.76
C GLU A 52 10.60 -11.17 -7.57
N ARG A 53 11.07 -10.59 -6.48
CA ARG A 53 12.48 -10.62 -6.09
C ARG A 53 13.38 -9.92 -7.09
N LEU A 54 12.91 -8.85 -7.66
CA LEU A 54 13.72 -8.03 -8.53
C LEU A 54 14.65 -7.16 -7.70
N ASP A 55 15.83 -6.85 -8.26
CA ASP A 55 16.68 -5.89 -7.58
C ASP A 55 16.07 -4.49 -7.71
N GLN A 56 16.59 -3.55 -6.91
CA GLN A 56 15.99 -2.23 -6.86
C GLN A 56 16.12 -1.46 -8.17
N VAL A 57 17.20 -1.68 -8.89
CA VAL A 57 17.38 -0.99 -10.17
C VAL A 57 16.32 -1.46 -11.17
N SER A 58 16.13 -2.75 -11.26
CA SER A 58 15.15 -3.31 -12.20
C SER A 58 13.73 -2.92 -11.80
N ALA A 59 13.44 -2.97 -10.50
CA ALA A 59 12.10 -2.62 -10.03
C ALA A 59 11.82 -1.15 -10.26
N ALA A 60 12.79 -0.29 -9.97
CA ALA A 60 12.62 1.13 -10.19
C ALA A 60 12.37 1.44 -11.66
N ALA A 61 13.09 0.75 -12.54
CA ALA A 61 12.88 0.95 -13.97
C ALA A 61 11.47 0.58 -14.38
N LYS A 62 10.94 -0.50 -13.83
CA LYS A 62 9.57 -0.90 -14.16
C LYS A 62 8.54 0.11 -13.72
N MET A 63 8.80 0.79 -12.61
CA MET A 63 7.90 1.81 -12.11
C MET A 63 8.23 3.20 -12.64
N LYS A 64 9.28 3.31 -13.44
CA LYS A 64 9.71 4.58 -14.05
C LYS A 64 10.01 5.63 -13.00
N VAL A 65 10.71 5.22 -11.97
CA VAL A 65 11.17 6.13 -10.91
C VAL A 65 12.66 5.88 -10.71
N SER A 66 13.31 6.80 -10.01
CA SER A 66 14.71 6.62 -9.68
C SER A 66 14.86 5.49 -8.65
N ARG A 67 16.06 4.93 -8.57
CA ARG A 67 16.32 3.89 -7.60
C ARG A 67 16.07 4.41 -6.18
N GLN A 68 16.47 5.65 -5.92
CA GLN A 68 16.27 6.21 -4.60
C GLN A 68 14.79 6.37 -4.28
N THR A 69 14.01 6.84 -5.24
CA THR A 69 12.58 6.96 -5.05
C THR A 69 11.95 5.59 -4.79
N PHE A 70 12.38 4.59 -5.57
CA PHE A 70 11.87 3.24 -5.36
C PHE A 70 12.21 2.76 -3.95
N GLY A 71 13.43 3.01 -3.50
CA GLY A 71 13.83 2.61 -2.15
C GLY A 71 12.95 3.25 -1.09
N ASN A 72 12.61 4.52 -1.27
CA ASN A 72 11.75 5.21 -0.32
C ASN A 72 10.35 4.64 -0.32
N ILE A 73 9.81 4.36 -1.51
CA ILE A 73 8.48 3.76 -1.62
C ILE A 73 8.47 2.39 -0.94
N LEU A 74 9.49 1.59 -1.20
CA LEU A 74 9.57 0.25 -0.65
C LEU A 74 9.70 0.28 0.87
N ALA A 75 10.52 1.17 1.39
CA ALA A 75 10.69 1.27 2.84
C ALA A 75 9.37 1.65 3.51
N SER A 76 8.65 2.58 2.93
CA SER A 76 7.35 2.97 3.44
C SER A 76 6.37 1.80 3.39
N ALA A 77 6.37 1.08 2.28
CA ALA A 77 5.47 -0.06 2.11
C ALA A 77 5.75 -1.14 3.14
N ARG A 78 7.02 -1.45 3.33
CA ARG A 78 7.40 -2.49 4.29
C ARG A 78 7.03 -2.11 5.71
N ARG A 79 7.19 -0.83 6.06
CA ARG A 79 6.84 -0.37 7.39
C ARG A 79 5.35 -0.50 7.63
N LYS A 80 4.54 -0.16 6.64
CA LYS A 80 3.10 -0.26 6.79
C LYS A 80 2.63 -1.69 6.92
N LEU A 81 3.24 -2.59 6.15
CA LEU A 81 2.91 -4.00 6.27
C LEU A 81 3.28 -4.54 7.65
N ALA A 82 4.48 -4.19 8.11
CA ALA A 82 4.93 -4.65 9.41
C ALA A 82 4.03 -4.10 10.51
N ASP A 83 3.64 -2.84 10.40
CA ASP A 83 2.74 -2.24 11.37
C ASP A 83 1.42 -3.00 11.44
N ALA A 84 0.87 -3.33 10.28
CA ALA A 84 -0.40 -4.06 10.26
C ALA A 84 -0.26 -5.44 10.90
N VAL A 85 0.81 -6.15 10.55
CA VAL A 85 0.98 -7.51 11.04
C VAL A 85 1.30 -7.52 12.55
N VAL A 86 2.21 -6.65 12.96
CA VAL A 86 2.67 -6.66 14.35
C VAL A 86 1.56 -6.19 15.30
N HIS A 87 0.80 -5.21 14.88
CA HIS A 87 -0.21 -4.62 15.76
C HIS A 87 -1.62 -5.12 15.47
N GLY A 88 -1.77 -6.06 14.56
CA GLY A 88 -3.09 -6.61 14.29
C GLY A 88 -4.05 -5.64 13.65
N LYS A 89 -3.55 -4.77 12.78
CA LYS A 89 -4.39 -3.79 12.11
C LYS A 89 -4.91 -4.35 10.80
N ALA A 90 -5.99 -3.76 10.31
CA ALA A 90 -6.42 -4.06 8.95
C ALA A 90 -5.47 -3.39 7.97
N LEU A 91 -5.30 -3.98 6.81
CA LEU A 91 -4.49 -3.42 5.74
C LEU A 91 -5.39 -3.07 4.59
N ARG A 92 -5.46 -1.78 4.27
CA ARG A 92 -6.25 -1.31 3.15
C ARG A 92 -5.31 -0.96 2.01
N ILE A 93 -5.63 -1.39 0.81
CA ILE A 93 -4.77 -1.18 -0.34
C ILE A 93 -5.43 -0.20 -1.29
N GLY A 94 -4.73 0.86 -1.60
CA GLY A 94 -5.20 1.88 -2.52
C GLY A 94 -6.46 2.54 -2.02
N ASP A 95 -7.30 2.91 -2.97
CA ASP A 95 -8.58 3.53 -2.68
C ASP A 95 -9.72 2.55 -2.80
N GLY A 96 -9.43 1.28 -2.64
CA GLY A 96 -10.46 0.27 -2.73
C GLY A 96 -11.59 0.59 -1.78
N ALA A 97 -12.79 0.21 -2.19
CA ALA A 97 -13.94 0.47 -1.37
C ALA A 97 -13.79 -0.21 -0.03
N LEU A 98 -14.00 0.55 1.02
CA LEU A 98 -13.91 0.01 2.34
C LEU A 98 -15.26 -0.50 2.77
N PRO A 99 -15.29 -1.65 3.43
CA PRO A 99 -16.53 -2.05 4.06
C PRO A 99 -16.87 -1.04 5.13
N GLU A 100 -18.13 -0.74 5.24
CA GLU A 100 -18.53 0.17 6.27
C GLU A 100 -18.76 -0.54 7.56
N CYS A 101 -18.29 0.03 8.62
CA CYS A 101 -18.53 -0.55 9.90
C CYS A 101 -20.00 -0.65 10.20
N LEU A 102 -20.70 0.34 9.78
CA LEU A 102 -22.10 0.33 10.04
C LEU A 102 -22.81 -0.72 9.29
N GLY A 103 -22.31 -0.95 8.15
CA GLY A 103 -22.92 -1.97 7.38
C GLY A 103 -23.00 -3.18 8.10
N LYS A 104 -22.44 -2.96 9.03
CA LYS A 104 -22.47 -3.87 9.73
C LYS A 104 -23.38 -4.49 10.11
N ILE A 105 -23.71 -4.46 9.91
CA ILE A 105 -24.42 -5.03 10.31
C ILE A 105 -24.77 -5.58 9.96
#